data_ca3ffbfe29f953d397df75a829468e3e
#
_entry.id   ca3ffbfe29f953d397df75a829468e3e
#
_cell.length_a   1.000
_cell.length_b   1.000
_cell.length_c   1.000
_cell.angle_alpha   90.00
_cell.angle_beta   90.00
_cell.angle_gamma   90.00
#
_symmetry.space_group_name_H-M   'P 1'
#
loop_
_entity.id
_entity.type
_entity.pdbx_description
1 polymer ?
#
loop_
_entity_poly.entity_id
_entity_poly.type
_entity_poly.pdbx_seq_one_letter_code
_entity_poly.pdbx_strand_id
1 'polypeptide(L)'
;MVSDLVCPWCWLGKRRMDDAIKLVPELDVELIFRPFELDPTIPVEGVDYKAHMKEKFGSDSGRDRANTMRDALIQYGQEEGIPYQFDRITRRPNSFNAHRLVRWAQGQQKGAEAKEALFKAYFSDGRDIGETEVLVDIAREINLDPSIVAELMPTDADVENVRNEEALFQQMGISGVPTYIAHRRIAVQGAETAEKLAKFLQHAATQLPEERPAQG
;
A
#
# COMPACT_ATOMS: atom_id res chain seq x y z
N MET A 1 -7.10 1.61 -4.54
CA MET A 1 -5.68 2.06 -4.41
C MET A 1 -4.76 0.89 -4.70
N VAL A 2 -3.96 0.96 -5.75
CA VAL A 2 -2.88 0.02 -6.06
C VAL A 2 -1.63 0.50 -5.31
N SER A 3 -0.98 -0.37 -4.54
CA SER A 3 0.08 0.06 -3.61
C SER A 3 0.95 -1.09 -3.15
N ASP A 4 2.22 -0.81 -2.86
CA ASP A 4 3.15 -1.74 -2.21
C ASP A 4 3.39 -1.33 -0.75
N LEU A 5 3.51 -2.31 0.13
CA LEU A 5 3.72 -2.14 1.57
C LEU A 5 5.14 -1.70 1.95
N VAL A 6 6.06 -1.79 1.01
CA VAL A 6 7.44 -1.33 1.12
C VAL A 6 7.71 -0.03 0.36
N CYS A 7 6.64 0.66 -0.06
CA CYS A 7 6.67 1.97 -0.70
C CYS A 7 6.28 3.05 0.30
N PRO A 8 7.18 3.92 0.76
CA PRO A 8 6.84 4.94 1.75
C PRO A 8 5.87 5.99 1.20
N TRP A 9 5.92 6.27 -0.11
CA TRP A 9 4.94 7.12 -0.79
C TRP A 9 3.53 6.51 -0.78
N CYS A 10 3.39 5.19 -0.67
CA CYS A 10 2.09 4.54 -0.54
C CYS A 10 1.47 4.79 0.84
N TRP A 11 2.26 4.86 1.90
CA TRP A 11 1.74 5.24 3.21
C TRP A 11 1.28 6.70 3.23
N LEU A 12 2.14 7.61 2.73
CA LEU A 12 1.76 9.03 2.58
C LEU A 12 0.50 9.18 1.72
N GLY A 13 0.44 8.48 0.59
CA GLY A 13 -0.71 8.52 -0.29
C GLY A 13 -1.99 7.99 0.35
N LYS A 14 -1.90 6.92 1.16
CA LYS A 14 -3.05 6.44 1.95
C LYS A 14 -3.55 7.50 2.92
N ARG A 15 -2.65 8.12 3.67
CA ARG A 15 -3.01 9.19 4.63
C ARG A 15 -3.72 10.34 3.93
N ARG A 16 -3.17 10.80 2.81
CA ARG A 16 -3.76 11.88 1.99
C ARG A 16 -5.10 11.50 1.36
N MET A 17 -5.29 10.24 1.00
CA MET A 17 -6.59 9.76 0.53
C MET A 17 -7.61 9.70 1.66
N ASP A 18 -7.22 9.25 2.86
CA ASP A 18 -8.09 9.27 4.04
C ASP A 18 -8.56 10.71 4.36
N ASP A 19 -7.68 11.69 4.21
CA ASP A 19 -8.03 13.11 4.40
C ASP A 19 -8.85 13.67 3.22
N ALA A 20 -8.56 13.25 1.99
CA ALA A 20 -9.37 13.62 0.82
C ALA A 20 -10.82 13.16 0.95
N ILE A 21 -11.06 11.96 1.47
CA ILE A 21 -12.41 11.43 1.72
C ILE A 21 -13.16 12.31 2.72
N LYS A 22 -12.49 12.84 3.76
CA LYS A 22 -13.10 13.77 4.72
C LYS A 22 -13.47 15.13 4.09
N LEU A 23 -12.80 15.53 3.00
CA LEU A 23 -13.08 16.77 2.28
C LEU A 23 -14.30 16.66 1.34
N VAL A 24 -14.81 15.46 1.12
CA VAL A 24 -15.97 15.18 0.25
C VAL A 24 -17.02 14.33 0.98
N PRO A 25 -17.54 14.80 2.13
CA PRO A 25 -18.41 14.02 3.00
C PRO A 25 -19.76 13.67 2.35
N GLU A 26 -20.10 14.32 1.23
CA GLU A 26 -21.27 14.04 0.43
C GLU A 26 -21.12 12.78 -0.44
N LEU A 27 -19.90 12.27 -0.61
CA LEU A 27 -19.64 11.07 -1.41
C LEU A 27 -19.52 9.84 -0.52
N ASP A 28 -20.17 8.76 -0.90
CA ASP A 28 -19.94 7.43 -0.31
C ASP A 28 -18.74 6.77 -1.01
N VAL A 29 -17.58 6.77 -0.33
CA VAL A 29 -16.31 6.31 -0.89
C VAL A 29 -15.83 5.05 -0.19
N GLU A 30 -15.82 3.94 -0.91
CA GLU A 30 -15.16 2.71 -0.48
C GLU A 30 -13.73 2.66 -1.03
N LEU A 31 -12.73 2.62 -0.15
CA LEU A 31 -11.33 2.49 -0.51
C LEU A 31 -10.86 1.04 -0.46
N ILE A 32 -10.70 0.43 -1.63
CA ILE A 32 -10.22 -0.95 -1.77
C ILE A 32 -8.72 -0.94 -2.08
N PHE A 33 -7.93 -1.74 -1.36
CA PHE A 33 -6.50 -1.88 -1.58
C PHE A 33 -6.20 -3.05 -2.52
N ARG A 34 -5.28 -2.82 -3.46
CA ARG A 34 -4.86 -3.79 -4.46
C ARG A 34 -3.35 -4.00 -4.41
N PRO A 35 -2.89 -5.24 -4.57
CA PRO A 35 -1.48 -5.58 -4.46
C PRO A 35 -0.67 -5.02 -5.64
N PHE A 36 0.56 -4.66 -5.34
CA PHE A 36 1.61 -4.36 -6.32
C PHE A 36 2.97 -4.55 -5.65
N GLU A 37 3.83 -5.36 -6.22
CA GLU A 37 5.22 -5.49 -5.78
C GLU A 37 6.13 -4.59 -6.64
N LEU A 38 6.80 -3.61 -6.01
CA LEU A 38 7.78 -2.74 -6.68
C LEU A 38 9.00 -3.53 -7.19
N ASP A 39 9.27 -4.64 -6.56
CA ASP A 39 10.35 -5.55 -6.92
C ASP A 39 9.94 -6.99 -6.57
N PRO A 40 9.30 -7.71 -7.49
CA PRO A 40 8.87 -9.09 -7.27
C PRO A 40 10.04 -10.09 -7.29
N THR A 41 11.28 -9.63 -7.55
CA THR A 41 12.48 -10.49 -7.56
C THR A 41 13.11 -10.64 -6.18
N ILE A 42 12.66 -9.88 -5.19
CA ILE A 42 13.12 -10.03 -3.81
C ILE A 42 12.76 -11.45 -3.31
N PRO A 43 13.74 -12.25 -2.86
CA PRO A 43 13.48 -13.58 -2.34
C PRO A 43 12.56 -13.54 -1.11
N VAL A 44 11.92 -14.69 -0.82
CA VAL A 44 10.93 -14.79 0.28
C VAL A 44 11.52 -14.38 1.62
N GLU A 45 12.79 -14.71 1.86
CA GLU A 45 13.55 -14.35 3.08
C GLU A 45 13.97 -12.87 3.11
N GLY A 46 13.65 -12.09 2.08
CA GLY A 46 14.08 -10.71 1.96
C GLY A 46 15.58 -10.56 1.72
N VAL A 47 16.06 -9.31 1.67
CA VAL A 47 17.49 -8.99 1.51
C VAL A 47 17.92 -7.92 2.51
N ASP A 48 19.24 -7.75 2.70
CA ASP A 48 19.77 -6.64 3.51
C ASP A 48 19.34 -5.28 2.90
N TYR A 49 18.71 -4.45 3.73
CA TYR A 49 18.16 -3.17 3.26
C TYR A 49 19.24 -2.23 2.73
N LYS A 50 20.37 -2.12 3.44
CA LYS A 50 21.45 -1.20 3.06
C LYS A 50 22.13 -1.63 1.77
N ALA A 51 22.35 -2.95 1.62
CA ALA A 51 22.92 -3.51 0.39
C ALA A 51 21.99 -3.28 -0.81
N HIS A 52 20.70 -3.55 -0.65
CA HIS A 52 19.69 -3.30 -1.70
C HIS A 52 19.62 -1.82 -2.10
N MET A 53 19.58 -0.91 -1.13
CA MET A 53 19.56 0.54 -1.41
C MET A 53 20.85 1.01 -2.09
N LYS A 54 21.99 0.45 -1.71
CA LYS A 54 23.28 0.73 -2.36
C LYS A 54 23.30 0.25 -3.81
N GLU A 55 22.75 -0.92 -4.10
CA GLU A 55 22.66 -1.44 -5.45
C GLU A 55 21.74 -0.56 -6.31
N LYS A 56 20.55 -0.24 -5.78
CA LYS A 56 19.53 0.53 -6.50
C LYS A 56 19.91 1.99 -6.74
N PHE A 57 20.66 2.63 -5.83
CA PHE A 57 20.99 4.05 -5.83
C PHE A 57 22.50 4.31 -5.73
N GLY A 58 23.35 3.35 -6.12
CA GLY A 58 24.78 3.37 -5.84
C GLY A 58 25.61 4.43 -6.59
N SER A 59 25.07 5.03 -7.67
CA SER A 59 25.71 6.18 -8.33
C SER A 59 25.61 7.45 -7.46
N ASP A 60 26.50 8.42 -7.65
CA ASP A 60 26.46 9.69 -6.90
C ASP A 60 25.12 10.40 -7.07
N SER A 61 24.66 10.54 -8.31
CA SER A 61 23.33 11.12 -8.60
C SER A 61 22.18 10.28 -8.04
N GLY A 62 22.33 8.97 -7.95
CA GLY A 62 21.35 8.07 -7.34
C GLY A 62 21.24 8.29 -5.83
N ARG A 63 22.37 8.43 -5.15
CA ARG A 63 22.41 8.70 -3.69
C ARG A 63 21.79 10.05 -3.36
N ASP A 64 22.14 11.11 -4.13
CA ASP A 64 21.56 12.43 -3.92
C ASP A 64 20.04 12.42 -4.11
N ARG A 65 19.56 11.71 -5.13
CA ARG A 65 18.12 11.53 -5.37
C ARG A 65 17.44 10.75 -4.23
N ALA A 66 18.05 9.68 -3.74
CA ALA A 66 17.52 8.90 -2.62
C ALA A 66 17.45 9.74 -1.34
N ASN A 67 18.48 10.52 -1.03
CA ASN A 67 18.51 11.42 0.11
C ASN A 67 17.42 12.50 0.00
N THR A 68 17.30 13.17 -1.14
CA THR A 68 16.25 14.17 -1.39
C THR A 68 14.85 13.59 -1.20
N MET A 69 14.61 12.38 -1.72
CA MET A 69 13.31 11.71 -1.53
C MET A 69 13.06 11.35 -0.06
N ARG A 70 14.09 10.89 0.65
CA ARG A 70 14.00 10.56 2.07
C ARG A 70 13.68 11.80 2.92
N ASP A 71 14.40 12.91 2.67
CA ASP A 71 14.19 14.17 3.40
C ASP A 71 12.77 14.70 3.17
N ALA A 72 12.29 14.66 1.93
CA ALA A 72 10.92 15.04 1.61
C ALA A 72 9.88 14.16 2.33
N LEU A 73 10.10 12.84 2.39
CA LEU A 73 9.21 11.92 3.11
C LEU A 73 9.21 12.19 4.62
N ILE A 74 10.37 12.49 5.22
CA ILE A 74 10.46 12.86 6.64
C ILE A 74 9.70 14.15 6.89
N GLN A 75 9.85 15.16 6.03
CA GLN A 75 9.13 16.41 6.15
C GLN A 75 7.61 16.20 6.05
N TYR A 76 7.12 15.54 5.00
CA TYR A 76 5.71 15.23 4.85
C TYR A 76 5.17 14.36 6.00
N GLY A 77 6.00 13.43 6.48
CA GLY A 77 5.64 12.61 7.64
C GLY A 77 5.41 13.46 8.90
N GLN A 78 6.24 14.48 9.14
CA GLN A 78 6.04 15.42 10.26
C GLN A 78 4.75 16.22 10.10
N GLU A 79 4.45 16.70 8.89
CA GLU A 79 3.26 17.47 8.58
C GLU A 79 1.97 16.65 8.72
N GLU A 80 2.02 15.36 8.38
CA GLU A 80 0.85 14.47 8.27
C GLU A 80 0.80 13.39 9.36
N GLY A 81 1.67 13.48 10.37
CA GLY A 81 1.66 12.57 11.53
C GLY A 81 2.12 11.15 11.20
N ILE A 82 2.98 10.97 10.20
CA ILE A 82 3.58 9.68 9.84
C ILE A 82 5.01 9.60 10.42
N PRO A 83 5.27 8.77 11.43
CA PRO A 83 6.56 8.71 12.10
C PRO A 83 7.56 7.81 11.35
N TYR A 84 8.06 8.26 10.20
CA TYR A 84 9.09 7.54 9.46
C TYR A 84 10.38 7.39 10.25
N GLN A 85 10.89 6.15 10.39
CA GLN A 85 12.13 5.78 11.07
C GLN A 85 13.00 4.90 10.16
N PHE A 86 13.39 5.43 8.99
CA PHE A 86 14.13 4.66 7.96
C PHE A 86 15.40 4.01 8.48
N ASP A 87 16.04 4.55 9.53
CA ASP A 87 17.25 4.00 10.13
C ASP A 87 17.00 2.72 10.91
N ARG A 88 15.77 2.41 11.28
CA ARG A 88 15.37 1.16 11.92
C ARG A 88 15.21 0.01 10.93
N ILE A 89 15.09 0.31 9.64
CA ILE A 89 14.88 -0.72 8.61
C ILE A 89 16.19 -1.44 8.34
N THR A 90 16.25 -2.71 8.64
CA THR A 90 17.41 -3.58 8.41
C THR A 90 17.20 -4.55 7.24
N ARG A 91 15.96 -4.90 6.94
CA ARG A 91 15.58 -5.83 5.88
C ARG A 91 14.69 -5.16 4.83
N ARG A 92 14.91 -5.49 3.56
CA ARG A 92 13.97 -5.25 2.47
C ARG A 92 13.17 -6.53 2.28
N PRO A 93 11.93 -6.59 2.79
CA PRO A 93 11.13 -7.80 2.72
C PRO A 93 10.61 -8.06 1.31
N ASN A 94 10.30 -9.32 1.03
CA ASN A 94 9.30 -9.65 0.05
C ASN A 94 7.93 -9.28 0.62
N SER A 95 7.14 -8.46 -0.10
CA SER A 95 5.86 -7.95 0.41
C SER A 95 4.65 -8.83 0.06
N PHE A 96 4.85 -9.93 -0.64
CA PHE A 96 3.78 -10.76 -1.16
C PHE A 96 2.84 -11.30 -0.06
N ASN A 97 3.39 -11.90 0.99
CA ASN A 97 2.58 -12.43 2.08
C ASN A 97 1.85 -11.32 2.86
N ALA A 98 2.44 -10.14 2.98
CA ALA A 98 1.76 -8.99 3.57
C ALA A 98 0.57 -8.53 2.68
N HIS A 99 0.64 -8.64 1.36
CA HIS A 99 -0.50 -8.41 0.47
C HIS A 99 -1.62 -9.45 0.65
N ARG A 100 -1.27 -10.73 0.91
CA ARG A 100 -2.25 -11.76 1.27
C ARG A 100 -2.98 -11.41 2.55
N LEU A 101 -2.27 -10.94 3.58
CA LEU A 101 -2.88 -10.48 4.84
C LEU A 101 -3.85 -9.32 4.60
N VAL A 102 -3.48 -8.31 3.79
CA VAL A 102 -4.38 -7.20 3.44
C VAL A 102 -5.63 -7.72 2.76
N ARG A 103 -5.53 -8.68 1.84
CA ARG A 103 -6.67 -9.28 1.16
C ARG A 103 -7.62 -9.95 2.15
N TRP A 104 -7.11 -10.74 3.09
CA TRP A 104 -7.92 -11.39 4.13
C TRP A 104 -8.59 -10.37 5.06
N ALA A 105 -7.84 -9.34 5.44
CA ALA A 105 -8.37 -8.23 6.24
C ALA A 105 -9.51 -7.49 5.52
N GLN A 106 -9.37 -7.23 4.22
CA GLN A 106 -10.43 -6.60 3.42
C GLN A 106 -11.71 -7.44 3.38
N GLY A 107 -11.61 -8.77 3.32
CA GLY A 107 -12.76 -9.67 3.42
C GLY A 107 -13.53 -9.53 4.73
N GLN A 108 -12.92 -8.93 5.76
CA GLN A 108 -13.51 -8.63 7.06
C GLN A 108 -13.65 -7.12 7.33
N GLN A 109 -13.63 -6.29 6.28
CA GLN A 109 -13.74 -4.82 6.33
C GLN A 109 -12.62 -4.13 7.15
N LYS A 110 -11.45 -4.78 7.28
CA LYS A 110 -10.29 -4.31 8.03
C LYS A 110 -9.08 -4.00 7.15
N GLY A 111 -9.31 -3.78 5.85
CA GLY A 111 -8.22 -3.52 4.91
C GLY A 111 -7.45 -2.24 5.21
N ALA A 112 -8.13 -1.18 5.65
CA ALA A 112 -7.51 0.09 5.99
C ALA A 112 -6.62 -0.02 7.25
N GLU A 113 -7.10 -0.73 8.27
CA GLU A 113 -6.36 -1.01 9.50
C GLU A 113 -5.14 -1.90 9.22
N ALA A 114 -5.28 -2.92 8.37
CA ALA A 114 -4.18 -3.78 7.98
C ALA A 114 -3.09 -3.01 7.24
N LYS A 115 -3.46 -2.14 6.29
CA LYS A 115 -2.50 -1.29 5.58
C LYS A 115 -1.77 -0.36 6.54
N GLU A 116 -2.48 0.29 7.46
CA GLU A 116 -1.89 1.20 8.44
C GLU A 116 -0.92 0.46 9.38
N ALA A 117 -1.32 -0.69 9.92
CA ALA A 117 -0.50 -1.49 10.82
C ALA A 117 0.77 -2.01 10.12
N LEU A 118 0.66 -2.49 8.88
CA LEU A 118 1.80 -2.96 8.09
C LEU A 118 2.78 -1.84 7.75
N PHE A 119 2.29 -0.69 7.33
CA PHE A 119 3.14 0.47 7.07
C PHE A 119 3.86 0.94 8.34
N LYS A 120 3.14 1.04 9.46
CA LYS A 120 3.72 1.41 10.75
C LYS A 120 4.77 0.39 11.19
N ALA A 121 4.46 -0.90 11.13
CA ALA A 121 5.40 -1.97 11.50
C ALA A 121 6.70 -1.85 10.71
N TYR A 122 6.63 -1.64 9.40
CA TYR A 122 7.80 -1.55 8.55
C TYR A 122 8.54 -0.21 8.68
N PHE A 123 7.85 0.92 8.47
CA PHE A 123 8.50 2.22 8.35
C PHE A 123 8.76 2.94 9.68
N SER A 124 8.05 2.61 10.75
CA SER A 124 8.24 3.23 12.07
C SER A 124 8.97 2.29 13.03
N ASP A 125 8.53 1.03 13.08
CA ASP A 125 9.01 0.09 14.08
C ASP A 125 10.21 -0.74 13.56
N GLY A 126 10.44 -0.77 12.22
CA GLY A 126 11.54 -1.51 11.58
C GLY A 126 11.32 -3.02 11.58
N ARG A 127 10.06 -3.47 11.76
CA ARG A 127 9.69 -4.90 11.73
C ARG A 127 9.74 -5.43 10.30
N ASP A 128 10.19 -6.66 10.13
CA ASP A 128 10.20 -7.33 8.83
C ASP A 128 8.80 -7.89 8.50
N ILE A 129 8.04 -7.21 7.66
CA ILE A 129 6.70 -7.65 7.23
C ILE A 129 6.71 -8.82 6.22
N GLY A 130 7.87 -9.37 5.90
CA GLY A 130 8.00 -10.65 5.20
C GLY A 130 7.89 -11.86 6.14
N GLU A 131 8.14 -11.65 7.44
CA GLU A 131 8.13 -12.72 8.44
C GLU A 131 6.71 -13.08 8.87
N THR A 132 6.40 -14.38 8.84
CA THR A 132 5.07 -14.88 9.22
C THR A 132 4.66 -14.48 10.63
N GLU A 133 5.59 -14.52 11.59
CA GLU A 133 5.33 -14.17 12.98
C GLU A 133 4.90 -12.69 13.11
N VAL A 134 5.55 -11.79 12.35
CA VAL A 134 5.20 -10.36 12.30
C VAL A 134 3.79 -10.17 11.72
N LEU A 135 3.44 -10.91 10.68
CA LEU A 135 2.12 -10.83 10.06
C LEU A 135 1.00 -11.37 10.99
N VAL A 136 1.28 -12.42 11.74
CA VAL A 136 0.38 -12.97 12.77
C VAL A 136 0.17 -11.99 13.92
N ASP A 137 1.23 -11.31 14.36
CA ASP A 137 1.10 -10.27 15.38
C ASP A 137 0.26 -9.08 14.89
N ILE A 138 0.50 -8.62 13.65
CA ILE A 138 -0.30 -7.56 13.03
C ILE A 138 -1.76 -7.99 12.93
N ALA A 139 -2.05 -9.25 12.57
CA ALA A 139 -3.41 -9.76 12.56
C ALA A 139 -4.09 -9.60 13.93
N ARG A 140 -3.37 -9.93 15.01
CA ARG A 140 -3.85 -9.77 16.40
C ARG A 140 -4.09 -8.30 16.73
N GLU A 141 -3.16 -7.41 16.34
CA GLU A 141 -3.26 -5.96 16.58
C GLU A 141 -4.53 -5.34 15.96
N ILE A 142 -4.95 -5.85 14.78
CA ILE A 142 -6.14 -5.38 14.07
C ILE A 142 -7.41 -6.23 14.36
N ASN A 143 -7.37 -7.09 15.38
CA ASN A 143 -8.46 -7.98 15.75
C ASN A 143 -8.92 -8.91 14.60
N LEU A 144 -8.00 -9.42 13.80
CA LEU A 144 -8.19 -10.64 13.00
C LEU A 144 -7.83 -11.86 13.87
N ASP A 145 -8.34 -13.03 13.51
CA ASP A 145 -7.94 -14.26 14.19
C ASP A 145 -6.48 -14.63 13.81
N PRO A 146 -5.52 -14.50 14.74
CA PRO A 146 -4.12 -14.77 14.45
C PRO A 146 -3.85 -16.26 14.20
N SER A 147 -4.68 -17.16 14.71
CA SER A 147 -4.53 -18.59 14.51
C SER A 147 -4.86 -18.98 13.08
N ILE A 148 -5.91 -18.40 12.52
CA ILE A 148 -6.26 -18.59 11.09
C ILE A 148 -5.16 -18.02 10.19
N VAL A 149 -4.62 -16.86 10.50
CA VAL A 149 -3.52 -16.27 9.72
C VAL A 149 -2.28 -17.16 9.78
N ALA A 150 -1.92 -17.67 10.96
CA ALA A 150 -0.80 -18.60 11.15
C ALA A 150 -0.99 -19.92 10.37
N GLU A 151 -2.22 -20.43 10.30
CA GLU A 151 -2.56 -21.64 9.56
C GLU A 151 -2.52 -21.42 8.03
N LEU A 152 -3.04 -20.29 7.55
CA LEU A 152 -3.14 -20.01 6.12
C LEU A 152 -1.84 -19.51 5.50
N MET A 153 -0.98 -18.83 6.27
CA MET A 153 0.23 -18.19 5.74
C MET A 153 1.20 -19.19 5.07
N PRO A 154 1.46 -20.40 5.59
CA PRO A 154 2.32 -21.38 4.94
C PRO A 154 1.67 -22.13 3.75
N THR A 155 0.38 -21.90 3.49
CA THR A 155 -0.36 -22.55 2.38
C THR A 155 -0.40 -21.66 1.14
N ASP A 156 -0.97 -22.18 0.04
CA ASP A 156 -1.21 -21.45 -1.19
C ASP A 156 -2.53 -20.63 -1.17
N ALA A 157 -3.16 -20.45 0.02
CA ALA A 157 -4.39 -19.68 0.13
C ALA A 157 -4.20 -18.26 -0.43
N ASP A 158 -5.03 -17.89 -1.41
CA ASP A 158 -5.02 -16.61 -2.14
C ASP A 158 -3.72 -16.26 -2.89
N VAL A 159 -2.76 -17.16 -3.03
CA VAL A 159 -1.54 -16.92 -3.82
C VAL A 159 -1.90 -16.58 -5.27
N GLU A 160 -2.69 -17.43 -5.92
CA GLU A 160 -3.11 -17.22 -7.31
C GLU A 160 -3.94 -15.93 -7.46
N ASN A 161 -4.85 -15.65 -6.52
CA ASN A 161 -5.68 -14.45 -6.55
C ASN A 161 -4.83 -13.16 -6.49
N VAL A 162 -3.84 -13.10 -5.59
CA VAL A 162 -2.96 -11.94 -5.46
C VAL A 162 -2.09 -11.78 -6.71
N ARG A 163 -1.50 -12.87 -7.24
CA ARG A 163 -0.71 -12.83 -8.47
C ARG A 163 -1.52 -12.39 -9.70
N ASN A 164 -2.74 -12.86 -9.83
CA ASN A 164 -3.63 -12.48 -10.93
C ASN A 164 -4.01 -10.99 -10.85
N GLU A 165 -4.26 -10.46 -9.63
CA GLU A 165 -4.51 -9.05 -9.45
C GLU A 165 -3.29 -8.19 -9.82
N GLU A 166 -2.08 -8.56 -9.39
CA GLU A 166 -0.85 -7.87 -9.77
C GLU A 166 -0.63 -7.86 -11.28
N ALA A 167 -0.77 -9.03 -11.92
CA ALA A 167 -0.63 -9.16 -13.36
C ALA A 167 -1.65 -8.30 -14.12
N LEU A 168 -2.90 -8.21 -13.63
CA LEU A 168 -3.91 -7.34 -14.20
C LEU A 168 -3.49 -5.87 -14.19
N PHE A 169 -2.98 -5.36 -13.06
CA PHE A 169 -2.57 -3.96 -12.98
C PHE A 169 -1.34 -3.66 -13.82
N GLN A 170 -0.40 -4.60 -13.93
CA GLN A 170 0.74 -4.49 -14.85
C GLN A 170 0.28 -4.44 -16.32
N GLN A 171 -0.68 -5.30 -16.72
CA GLN A 171 -1.27 -5.29 -18.06
C GLN A 171 -2.04 -4.00 -18.35
N MET A 172 -2.63 -3.37 -17.34
CA MET A 172 -3.25 -2.05 -17.45
C MET A 172 -2.23 -0.90 -17.59
N GLY A 173 -0.93 -1.19 -17.60
CA GLY A 173 0.14 -0.21 -17.73
C GLY A 173 0.49 0.52 -16.43
N ILE A 174 0.06 0.02 -15.27
CA ILE A 174 0.46 0.58 -13.99
C ILE A 174 1.91 0.19 -13.71
N SER A 175 2.78 1.16 -13.72
CA SER A 175 4.23 1.01 -13.51
C SER A 175 4.76 1.69 -12.26
N GLY A 176 3.88 2.35 -11.50
CA GLY A 176 4.25 3.07 -10.28
C GLY A 176 3.10 3.18 -9.28
N VAL A 177 3.47 3.28 -8.01
CA VAL A 177 2.51 3.33 -6.89
C VAL A 177 2.88 4.47 -5.93
N PRO A 178 1.90 5.05 -5.22
CA PRO A 178 0.47 4.69 -5.23
C PRO A 178 -0.22 5.10 -6.54
N THR A 179 -1.19 4.29 -6.97
CA THR A 179 -2.12 4.64 -8.05
C THR A 179 -3.55 4.42 -7.57
N TYR A 180 -4.40 5.42 -7.76
CA TYR A 180 -5.81 5.36 -7.40
C TYR A 180 -6.63 5.22 -8.68
N ILE A 181 -7.53 4.26 -8.69
CA ILE A 181 -8.39 3.98 -9.85
C ILE A 181 -9.84 4.05 -9.39
N ALA A 182 -10.64 4.88 -10.02
CA ALA A 182 -12.06 4.94 -9.79
C ALA A 182 -12.83 4.36 -10.99
N HIS A 183 -13.85 3.55 -10.69
CA HIS A 183 -14.75 2.93 -11.66
C HIS A 183 -14.06 2.19 -12.82
N ARG A 184 -12.79 1.76 -12.63
CA ARG A 184 -11.95 1.11 -13.66
C ARG A 184 -11.73 1.95 -14.92
N ARG A 185 -11.91 3.28 -14.85
CA ARG A 185 -11.87 4.18 -16.02
C ARG A 185 -10.93 5.36 -15.88
N ILE A 186 -10.84 5.92 -14.69
CA ILE A 186 -10.00 7.08 -14.42
C ILE A 186 -9.00 6.73 -13.33
N ALA A 187 -7.78 7.25 -13.48
CA ALA A 187 -6.71 6.99 -12.53
C ALA A 187 -5.91 8.26 -12.26
N VAL A 188 -5.37 8.34 -11.04
CA VAL A 188 -4.35 9.30 -10.65
C VAL A 188 -3.20 8.56 -9.97
N GLN A 189 -1.97 8.90 -10.31
CA GLN A 189 -0.76 8.28 -9.78
C GLN A 189 0.01 9.26 -8.90
N GLY A 190 0.62 8.74 -7.85
CA GLY A 190 1.44 9.49 -6.91
C GLY A 190 0.73 9.83 -5.61
N ALA A 191 1.52 10.16 -4.59
CA ALA A 191 1.00 10.64 -3.31
C ALA A 191 0.63 12.13 -3.44
N GLU A 192 -0.41 12.43 -4.21
CA GLU A 192 -0.94 13.78 -4.43
C GLU A 192 -1.52 14.36 -3.14
N THR A 193 -1.72 15.69 -3.07
CA THR A 193 -2.31 16.33 -1.89
C THR A 193 -3.77 15.91 -1.68
N ALA A 194 -4.27 16.04 -0.44
CA ALA A 194 -5.65 15.68 -0.11
C ALA A 194 -6.67 16.45 -0.99
N GLU A 195 -6.41 17.73 -1.28
CA GLU A 195 -7.29 18.56 -2.12
C GLU A 195 -7.33 18.07 -3.59
N LYS A 196 -6.18 17.62 -4.13
CA LYS A 196 -6.14 17.05 -5.48
C LYS A 196 -6.86 15.71 -5.54
N LEU A 197 -6.67 14.87 -4.51
CA LEU A 197 -7.37 13.59 -4.41
C LEU A 197 -8.87 13.79 -4.19
N ALA A 198 -9.29 14.79 -3.42
CA ALA A 198 -10.71 15.15 -3.27
C ALA A 198 -11.33 15.57 -4.62
N LYS A 199 -10.65 16.40 -5.42
CA LYS A 199 -11.08 16.75 -6.78
C LYS A 199 -11.16 15.53 -7.69
N PHE A 200 -10.22 14.58 -7.55
CA PHE A 200 -10.28 13.31 -8.29
C PHE A 200 -11.52 12.51 -7.90
N LEU A 201 -11.87 12.41 -6.61
CA LEU A 201 -13.07 11.72 -6.13
C LEU A 201 -14.35 12.40 -6.64
N GLN A 202 -14.44 13.73 -6.58
CA GLN A 202 -15.54 14.50 -7.12
C GLN A 202 -15.71 14.28 -8.63
N HIS A 203 -14.60 14.34 -9.40
CA HIS A 203 -14.64 14.05 -10.82
C HIS A 203 -15.08 12.61 -11.08
N ALA A 204 -14.60 11.65 -10.31
CA ALA A 204 -15.00 10.25 -10.43
C ALA A 204 -16.51 10.08 -10.23
N ALA A 205 -17.08 10.75 -9.23
CA ALA A 205 -18.51 10.70 -8.96
C ALA A 205 -19.36 11.18 -10.13
N THR A 206 -18.88 12.16 -10.92
CA THR A 206 -19.58 12.63 -12.13
C THR A 206 -19.53 11.65 -13.30
N GLN A 207 -18.65 10.65 -13.24
CA GLN A 207 -18.45 9.63 -14.29
C GLN A 207 -19.18 8.32 -14.00
N LEU A 208 -19.97 8.26 -12.92
CA LEU A 208 -20.85 7.12 -12.66
C LEU A 208 -21.84 6.99 -13.82
N PRO A 209 -22.06 5.78 -14.38
CA PRO A 209 -23.17 5.56 -15.29
C PRO A 209 -24.45 5.93 -14.55
N GLU A 210 -25.33 6.73 -15.17
CA GLU A 210 -26.69 6.88 -14.66
C GLU A 210 -27.25 5.47 -14.40
N GLU A 211 -27.69 5.20 -13.17
CA GLU A 211 -28.40 3.97 -12.86
C GLU A 211 -29.55 3.85 -13.86
N ARG A 212 -29.48 2.86 -14.76
CA ARG A 212 -30.67 2.56 -15.57
C ARG A 212 -31.78 2.20 -14.58
N PRO A 213 -32.92 2.91 -14.59
CA PRO A 213 -34.04 2.51 -13.77
C PRO A 213 -34.35 1.06 -14.08
N ALA A 214 -34.48 0.24 -13.05
CA ALA A 214 -34.86 -1.16 -13.18
C ALA A 214 -36.12 -1.19 -14.06
N GLN A 215 -35.98 -1.81 -15.23
CA GLN A 215 -37.15 -2.10 -16.06
C GLN A 215 -37.97 -3.12 -15.27
N GLY A 216 -39.12 -2.66 -14.75
CA GLY A 216 -40.09 -3.46 -14.03
C GLY A 216 -40.76 -4.52 -14.91
#